data_42eb41c3ff9c5a0b57d9b128130306f1
#
_entry.id   42eb41c3ff9c5a0b57d9b128130306f1
#
_cell.length_a   1.000
_cell.length_b   1.000
_cell.length_c   1.000
_cell.angle_alpha   90.00
_cell.angle_beta   90.00
_cell.angle_gamma   90.00
#
_symmetry.space_group_name_H-M   'P 1'
#
loop_
_entity.id
_entity.type
_entity.pdbx_description
1 polymer ?
#
loop_
_entity_poly.entity_id
_entity_poly.type
_entity_poly.pdbx_seq_one_letter_code
_entity_poly.pdbx_strand_id
1 'polypeptide(L)'
;MNKLTAIYHAVLIATAFCSQWVWAAEQSPSTLKDAVERAILQNPEVKLRFHILEAAKSERMVAEGGWFPRIDLEVAGGSYQTKTPSLASTLDYNGNRASIQLRQTLFDGFATLQETRRLSHAQQAAYFELLSASNQTALEVARAYMDVLRFRELVQLAADNFTTHQEVHDRLNQKVTAGVGRKVDLEQAAGRMALAESNWLTEASNLHDVSARYQRLVGVIPAPTLSAVEPMGGLIKVGTGFQAVSIRTNPDFLAAVATLRSYRSDSEVRRSAYAPTVELRARQSMETNQSGIAGDYRDTALEVVLSYNLYRGGSDRARVNQYVAKLGSAYDLRDKTCRDVWQTGEIAFNDSQRLAAQIKLLAQHELSTSKARQAYQQQFDIGQRSLLDLLDTENELYQARRALANAEYDLQLSAVRVLATSGTLLGALKLRPLSDEFPSASGNTEAEDDLAQCDNQAPASPTLDRTFNSRPASLPADPVKPVATAAPAIPATPVVAALASPANSCEQLPKVVDGWLDAWNRKDVARYLGAYSSSFVPAKGMDRKQWEAMRTSRVSKQGDIQIAISKLVPVRCDAKSAEVAFSQEYGSAGYKDTVDKVLALENQQGVWKITRETVTKGRSY
;
A
#
# COMPACT_ATOMS: atom_id res chain seq x y z
N MET A 1 20.24 38.36 60.97
CA MET A 1 20.48 38.79 59.60
C MET A 1 21.01 37.72 58.66
N ASN A 2 21.35 36.48 59.11
CA ASN A 2 22.03 35.48 58.29
C ASN A 2 21.13 34.36 57.69
N LYS A 3 19.80 34.42 57.86
CA LYS A 3 18.89 33.41 57.27
C LYS A 3 18.13 33.94 56.02
N LEU A 4 18.04 35.23 55.79
CA LEU A 4 17.39 35.82 54.61
C LEU A 4 18.32 35.87 53.38
N THR A 5 19.64 35.97 53.57
CA THR A 5 20.64 35.94 52.49
C THR A 5 20.80 34.57 51.86
N ALA A 6 20.63 33.48 52.64
CA ALA A 6 20.71 32.10 52.13
C ALA A 6 19.51 31.75 51.24
N ILE A 7 18.32 32.28 51.49
CA ILE A 7 17.11 32.07 50.68
C ILE A 7 17.20 32.81 49.34
N TYR A 8 17.77 34.01 49.34
CA TYR A 8 17.96 34.80 48.10
C TYR A 8 18.99 34.14 47.14
N HIS A 9 20.03 33.54 47.66
CA HIS A 9 21.01 32.83 46.82
C HIS A 9 20.48 31.49 46.31
N ALA A 10 19.62 30.78 47.03
CA ALA A 10 18.97 29.55 46.60
C ALA A 10 17.93 29.79 45.51
N VAL A 11 17.17 30.89 45.55
CA VAL A 11 16.20 31.29 44.55
C VAL A 11 16.86 31.79 43.26
N LEU A 12 18.02 32.49 43.35
CA LEU A 12 18.78 32.92 42.17
C LEU A 12 19.51 31.79 41.47
N ILE A 13 19.92 30.73 42.18
CA ILE A 13 20.51 29.52 41.57
C ILE A 13 19.40 28.64 40.93
N ALA A 14 18.20 28.59 41.51
CA ALA A 14 17.07 27.85 40.92
C ALA A 14 16.52 28.51 39.64
N THR A 15 16.56 29.86 39.54
CA THR A 15 16.15 30.57 38.31
C THR A 15 17.20 30.52 37.21
N ALA A 16 18.51 30.35 37.53
CA ALA A 16 19.58 30.16 36.55
C ALA A 16 19.58 28.74 35.94
N PHE A 17 19.03 27.72 36.63
CA PHE A 17 18.91 26.35 36.10
C PHE A 17 17.63 26.13 35.22
N CYS A 18 16.61 26.98 35.33
CA CYS A 18 15.40 26.90 34.49
C CYS A 18 15.50 27.58 33.13
N SER A 19 16.59 28.32 32.84
CA SER A 19 16.75 29.04 31.57
C SER A 19 17.66 28.33 30.55
N GLN A 20 18.03 27.09 30.76
CA GLN A 20 18.81 26.28 29.78
C GLN A 20 17.99 25.14 29.13
N TRP A 21 16.67 25.22 29.13
CA TRP A 21 15.93 24.54 28.09
C TRP A 21 16.02 25.40 26.81
N VAL A 22 17.24 25.60 26.33
CA VAL A 22 17.45 25.94 24.93
C VAL A 22 16.80 24.80 24.17
N TRP A 23 15.70 25.11 23.48
CA TRP A 23 15.19 24.29 22.40
C TRP A 23 16.39 24.11 21.46
N ALA A 24 17.12 23.02 21.60
CA ALA A 24 18.01 22.58 20.53
C ALA A 24 17.06 22.43 19.34
N ALA A 25 17.09 23.39 18.43
CA ALA A 25 16.37 23.29 17.17
C ALA A 25 16.80 21.95 16.57
N GLU A 26 15.89 21.01 16.61
CA GLU A 26 16.13 19.62 16.21
C GLU A 26 16.54 19.68 14.74
N GLN A 27 17.84 19.52 14.48
CA GLN A 27 18.39 19.71 13.13
C GLN A 27 17.73 18.72 12.19
N SER A 28 17.13 19.26 11.12
CA SER A 28 16.53 18.43 10.08
C SER A 28 17.61 17.58 9.41
N PRO A 29 17.38 16.27 9.22
CA PRO A 29 18.33 15.38 8.57
C PRO A 29 18.72 15.90 7.18
N SER A 30 20.02 15.98 6.91
CA SER A 30 20.55 16.40 5.61
C SER A 30 20.88 15.23 4.69
N THR A 31 21.07 14.02 5.23
CA THR A 31 21.35 12.80 4.45
C THR A 31 20.19 11.84 4.47
N LEU A 32 20.10 10.98 3.43
CA LEU A 32 19.09 9.91 3.38
C LEU A 32 19.21 8.97 4.58
N LYS A 33 20.45 8.61 4.97
CA LYS A 33 20.70 7.74 6.10
C LYS A 33 20.10 8.30 7.39
N ASP A 34 20.40 9.57 7.72
CA ASP A 34 19.93 10.21 8.95
C ASP A 34 18.39 10.35 8.96
N ALA A 35 17.80 10.63 7.78
CA ALA A 35 16.34 10.71 7.65
C ALA A 35 15.67 9.36 7.92
N VAL A 36 16.23 8.27 7.38
CA VAL A 36 15.72 6.91 7.61
C VAL A 36 15.94 6.48 9.05
N GLU A 37 17.12 6.72 9.62
CA GLU A 37 17.44 6.40 11.02
C GLU A 37 16.46 7.09 11.98
N ARG A 38 16.24 8.40 11.79
CA ARG A 38 15.28 9.15 12.57
C ARG A 38 13.86 8.58 12.45
N ALA A 39 13.43 8.24 11.24
CA ALA A 39 12.13 7.66 11.03
C ALA A 39 11.98 6.28 11.72
N ILE A 40 12.98 5.39 11.62
CA ILE A 40 12.94 4.10 12.32
C ILE A 40 12.81 4.29 13.83
N LEU A 41 13.53 5.26 14.42
CA LEU A 41 13.50 5.52 15.85
C LEU A 41 12.22 6.22 16.33
N GLN A 42 11.57 7.02 15.49
CA GLN A 42 10.49 7.90 15.92
C GLN A 42 9.14 7.61 15.29
N ASN A 43 9.08 6.91 14.14
CA ASN A 43 7.83 6.66 13.44
C ASN A 43 6.89 5.80 14.30
N PRO A 44 5.61 6.21 14.47
CA PRO A 44 4.63 5.48 15.27
C PRO A 44 4.37 4.05 14.81
N GLU A 45 4.44 3.77 13.49
CA GLU A 45 4.21 2.42 12.94
C GLU A 45 5.31 1.46 13.38
N VAL A 46 6.58 1.87 13.33
CA VAL A 46 7.71 1.05 13.78
C VAL A 46 7.64 0.83 15.28
N LYS A 47 7.32 1.89 16.07
CA LYS A 47 7.13 1.77 17.52
C LYS A 47 5.96 0.85 17.88
N LEU A 48 4.86 0.91 17.13
CA LEU A 48 3.73 0.00 17.30
C LEU A 48 4.18 -1.46 17.19
N ARG A 49 4.93 -1.80 16.13
CA ARG A 49 5.45 -3.16 15.92
C ARG A 49 6.47 -3.57 16.99
N PHE A 50 7.29 -2.64 17.44
CA PHE A 50 8.20 -2.89 18.56
C PHE A 50 7.44 -3.26 19.85
N HIS A 51 6.39 -2.52 20.20
CA HIS A 51 5.58 -2.85 21.38
C HIS A 51 4.81 -4.17 21.22
N ILE A 52 4.37 -4.52 20.01
CA ILE A 52 3.78 -5.84 19.72
C ILE A 52 4.81 -6.95 19.94
N LEU A 53 6.05 -6.77 19.54
CA LEU A 53 7.13 -7.72 19.81
C LEU A 53 7.37 -7.90 21.31
N GLU A 54 7.44 -6.80 22.09
CA GLU A 54 7.59 -6.86 23.55
C GLU A 54 6.41 -7.54 24.25
N ALA A 55 5.19 -7.30 23.74
CA ALA A 55 4.00 -8.00 24.19
C ALA A 55 4.09 -9.51 23.91
N ALA A 56 4.49 -9.91 22.70
CA ALA A 56 4.66 -11.33 22.33
C ALA A 56 5.77 -12.02 23.16
N LYS A 57 6.85 -11.30 23.49
CA LYS A 57 7.90 -11.77 24.39
C LYS A 57 7.34 -12.05 25.80
N SER A 58 6.53 -11.13 26.31
CA SER A 58 5.89 -11.27 27.62
C SER A 58 4.85 -12.41 27.61
N GLU A 59 4.09 -12.56 26.53
CA GLU A 59 3.11 -13.66 26.38
C GLU A 59 3.79 -15.02 26.37
N ARG A 60 4.96 -15.15 25.72
CA ARG A 60 5.78 -16.36 25.79
C ARG A 60 6.21 -16.67 27.24
N MET A 61 6.68 -15.66 28.00
CA MET A 61 7.05 -15.84 29.41
C MET A 61 5.84 -16.29 30.26
N VAL A 62 4.64 -15.81 29.95
CA VAL A 62 3.40 -16.29 30.62
C VAL A 62 3.20 -17.80 30.38
N ALA A 63 3.41 -18.29 29.16
CA ALA A 63 3.30 -19.73 28.88
C ALA A 63 4.41 -20.54 29.55
N GLU A 64 5.65 -20.00 29.59
CA GLU A 64 6.76 -20.62 30.31
C GLU A 64 6.48 -20.74 31.81
N GLY A 65 5.66 -19.82 32.37
CA GLY A 65 5.13 -19.90 33.76
C GLY A 65 4.35 -21.18 34.02
N GLY A 66 3.78 -21.83 32.98
CA GLY A 66 3.10 -23.13 33.13
C GLY A 66 3.99 -24.29 33.60
N TRP A 67 5.32 -24.15 33.48
CA TRP A 67 6.28 -25.12 34.01
C TRP A 67 6.51 -25.01 35.51
N PHE A 68 6.08 -23.91 36.14
CA PHE A 68 6.30 -23.62 37.55
C PHE A 68 5.02 -23.86 38.37
N PRO A 69 5.18 -24.10 39.70
CA PRO A 69 4.03 -24.23 40.56
C PRO A 69 3.28 -22.91 40.72
N ARG A 70 1.95 -23.03 40.74
CA ARG A 70 1.07 -21.93 41.09
C ARG A 70 0.71 -22.03 42.57
N ILE A 71 0.89 -20.92 43.29
CA ILE A 71 0.58 -20.81 44.71
C ILE A 71 -0.50 -19.76 44.88
N ASP A 72 -1.65 -20.16 45.41
CA ASP A 72 -2.78 -19.28 45.66
C ASP A 72 -3.03 -19.21 47.17
N LEU A 73 -3.26 -18.00 47.70
CA LEU A 73 -3.74 -17.75 49.06
C LEU A 73 -5.16 -17.23 48.96
N GLU A 74 -6.06 -17.89 49.66
CA GLU A 74 -7.48 -17.49 49.81
C GLU A 74 -7.78 -17.21 51.27
N VAL A 75 -8.36 -16.05 51.56
CA VAL A 75 -8.85 -15.69 52.90
C VAL A 75 -10.30 -15.24 52.74
N ALA A 76 -11.19 -15.87 53.47
CA ALA A 76 -12.61 -15.57 53.46
C ALA A 76 -13.14 -15.46 54.91
N GLY A 77 -14.03 -14.52 55.13
CA GLY A 77 -14.76 -14.39 56.38
C GLY A 77 -16.22 -14.03 56.11
N GLY A 78 -17.13 -14.63 56.78
CA GLY A 78 -18.56 -14.40 56.53
C GLY A 78 -19.49 -14.92 57.58
N SER A 79 -20.75 -14.51 57.52
CA SER A 79 -21.86 -15.08 58.28
C SER A 79 -22.56 -16.11 57.39
N TYR A 80 -22.72 -17.27 57.91
CA TYR A 80 -23.29 -18.44 57.23
C TYR A 80 -24.57 -18.87 57.90
N GLN A 81 -25.56 -19.22 57.11
CA GLN A 81 -26.80 -19.80 57.57
C GLN A 81 -26.94 -21.20 56.95
N THR A 82 -26.94 -22.21 57.76
CA THR A 82 -27.04 -23.61 57.32
C THR A 82 -28.28 -24.29 57.89
N LYS A 83 -29.07 -24.95 57.04
CA LYS A 83 -30.17 -25.77 57.37
C LYS A 83 -29.95 -27.17 56.79
N THR A 84 -29.81 -28.14 57.63
CA THR A 84 -29.71 -29.55 57.23
C THR A 84 -30.89 -30.38 57.84
N PRO A 85 -31.29 -31.50 57.22
CA PRO A 85 -32.37 -32.32 57.71
C PRO A 85 -32.17 -32.85 59.17
N SER A 86 -30.91 -32.90 59.57
CA SER A 86 -30.53 -33.35 60.94
C SER A 86 -30.59 -32.26 61.99
N LEU A 87 -30.80 -30.99 61.60
CA LEU A 87 -30.90 -29.85 62.51
C LEU A 87 -32.38 -29.46 62.71
N ALA A 88 -32.82 -29.36 63.97
CA ALA A 88 -34.19 -28.95 64.33
C ALA A 88 -34.47 -27.47 63.93
N SER A 89 -33.44 -26.63 63.82
CA SER A 89 -33.53 -25.21 63.49
C SER A 89 -32.41 -24.84 62.52
N THR A 90 -32.56 -23.69 61.86
CA THR A 90 -31.48 -23.07 61.07
C THR A 90 -30.34 -22.67 62.00
N LEU A 91 -29.10 -22.97 61.61
CA LEU A 91 -27.90 -22.65 62.37
C LEU A 91 -27.21 -21.42 61.68
N ASP A 92 -27.12 -20.31 62.43
CA ASP A 92 -26.41 -19.10 62.02
C ASP A 92 -25.05 -19.06 62.70
N TYR A 93 -23.99 -18.91 61.98
CA TYR A 93 -22.64 -18.84 62.51
C TYR A 93 -21.73 -17.95 61.70
N ASN A 94 -20.70 -17.37 62.32
CA ASN A 94 -19.63 -16.66 61.67
C ASN A 94 -18.42 -17.59 61.53
N GLY A 95 -17.88 -17.67 60.31
CA GLY A 95 -16.72 -18.49 60.03
C GLY A 95 -15.65 -17.67 59.28
N ASN A 96 -14.38 -17.96 59.60
CA ASN A 96 -13.24 -17.44 58.88
C ASN A 96 -12.48 -18.63 58.28
N ARG A 97 -12.01 -18.46 57.03
CA ARG A 97 -11.21 -19.48 56.34
C ARG A 97 -9.97 -18.83 55.80
N ALA A 98 -8.84 -19.46 55.98
CA ALA A 98 -7.61 -19.16 55.28
C ALA A 98 -7.05 -20.45 54.66
N SER A 99 -6.76 -20.45 53.37
CA SER A 99 -6.15 -21.59 52.69
C SER A 99 -5.03 -21.18 51.79
N ILE A 100 -3.93 -21.93 51.83
CA ILE A 100 -2.85 -21.83 50.85
C ILE A 100 -2.84 -23.10 50.01
N GLN A 101 -2.80 -22.96 48.71
CA GLN A 101 -2.84 -24.08 47.77
C GLN A 101 -1.72 -23.96 46.78
N LEU A 102 -0.91 -25.02 46.64
CA LEU A 102 0.08 -25.19 45.56
C LEU A 102 -0.47 -26.17 44.55
N ARG A 103 -0.39 -25.82 43.27
CA ARG A 103 -0.70 -26.69 42.14
C ARG A 103 0.49 -26.71 41.19
N GLN A 104 0.99 -27.91 40.86
CA GLN A 104 2.05 -28.13 39.89
C GLN A 104 1.58 -29.14 38.87
N THR A 105 1.51 -28.73 37.60
CA THR A 105 1.30 -29.63 36.48
C THR A 105 2.52 -30.50 36.29
N LEU A 106 2.35 -31.83 36.38
CA LEU A 106 3.41 -32.80 36.12
C LEU A 106 3.35 -33.33 34.69
N PHE A 107 2.14 -33.47 34.15
CA PHE A 107 1.88 -33.89 32.79
C PHE A 107 0.55 -33.34 32.28
N ASP A 108 0.51 -32.78 31.07
CA ASP A 108 -0.67 -32.19 30.44
C ASP A 108 -0.84 -32.61 28.96
N GLY A 109 -0.30 -33.77 28.60
CA GLY A 109 -0.29 -34.19 27.19
C GLY A 109 0.57 -33.34 26.30
N PHE A 110 1.63 -32.73 26.83
CA PHE A 110 2.53 -31.78 26.17
C PHE A 110 1.90 -30.43 25.80
N ALA A 111 0.74 -30.07 26.36
CA ALA A 111 0.08 -28.80 26.10
C ALA A 111 0.98 -27.60 26.38
N THR A 112 1.58 -27.55 27.60
CA THR A 112 2.51 -26.45 28.00
C THR A 112 3.72 -26.36 27.06
N LEU A 113 4.29 -27.51 26.65
CA LEU A 113 5.41 -27.56 25.71
C LEU A 113 5.04 -26.97 24.35
N GLN A 114 3.92 -27.40 23.78
CA GLN A 114 3.48 -26.94 22.47
C GLN A 114 2.99 -25.49 22.52
N GLU A 115 2.40 -25.04 23.63
CA GLU A 115 2.01 -23.65 23.82
C GLU A 115 3.22 -22.72 23.89
N THR A 116 4.27 -23.12 24.62
CA THR A 116 5.54 -22.37 24.65
C THR A 116 6.18 -22.30 23.25
N ARG A 117 6.16 -23.42 22.47
CA ARG A 117 6.61 -23.43 21.08
C ARG A 117 5.78 -22.51 20.19
N ARG A 118 4.45 -22.58 20.31
CA ARG A 118 3.52 -21.73 19.57
C ARG A 118 3.84 -20.26 19.79
N LEU A 119 4.02 -19.84 21.04
CA LEU A 119 4.31 -18.45 21.38
C LEU A 119 5.74 -18.03 21.04
N SER A 120 6.70 -18.96 21.06
CA SER A 120 8.04 -18.71 20.53
C SER A 120 8.01 -18.38 19.03
N HIS A 121 7.24 -19.15 18.24
CA HIS A 121 7.07 -18.86 16.82
C HIS A 121 6.24 -17.59 16.58
N ALA A 122 5.24 -17.30 17.43
CA ALA A 122 4.50 -16.03 17.37
C ALA A 122 5.40 -14.82 17.67
N GLN A 123 6.32 -14.93 18.62
CA GLN A 123 7.34 -13.91 18.89
C GLN A 123 8.28 -13.72 17.69
N GLN A 124 8.70 -14.81 17.02
CA GLN A 124 9.49 -14.72 15.79
C GLN A 124 8.71 -14.02 14.67
N ALA A 125 7.42 -14.32 14.52
CA ALA A 125 6.57 -13.64 13.55
C ALA A 125 6.51 -12.14 13.84
N ALA A 126 6.28 -11.74 15.10
CA ALA A 126 6.26 -10.33 15.51
C ALA A 126 7.62 -9.62 15.28
N TYR A 127 8.75 -10.34 15.46
CA TYR A 127 10.07 -9.82 15.15
C TYR A 127 10.23 -9.55 13.64
N PHE A 128 9.84 -10.49 12.79
CA PHE A 128 9.91 -10.29 11.34
C PHE A 128 8.92 -9.21 10.86
N GLU A 129 7.76 -9.06 11.49
CA GLU A 129 6.83 -7.95 11.23
C GLU A 129 7.44 -6.59 11.61
N LEU A 130 8.22 -6.51 12.69
CA LEU A 130 8.99 -5.30 13.04
C LEU A 130 10.04 -4.99 11.97
N LEU A 131 10.76 -6.00 11.50
CA LEU A 131 11.75 -5.83 10.42
C LEU A 131 11.07 -5.38 9.11
N SER A 132 9.91 -5.96 8.78
CA SER A 132 9.11 -5.57 7.61
C SER A 132 8.67 -4.11 7.71
N ALA A 133 8.08 -3.70 8.84
CA ALA A 133 7.66 -2.31 9.07
C ALA A 133 8.83 -1.33 9.01
N SER A 134 9.99 -1.70 9.58
CA SER A 134 11.20 -0.89 9.53
C SER A 134 11.72 -0.74 8.09
N ASN A 135 11.73 -1.82 7.33
CA ASN A 135 12.15 -1.85 5.93
C ASN A 135 11.20 -1.08 5.02
N GLN A 136 9.89 -1.21 5.23
CA GLN A 136 8.85 -0.46 4.51
C GLN A 136 8.93 1.04 4.83
N THR A 137 9.10 1.41 6.11
CA THR A 137 9.32 2.80 6.53
C THR A 137 10.57 3.38 5.88
N ALA A 138 11.66 2.62 5.84
CA ALA A 138 12.89 3.02 5.17
C ALA A 138 12.67 3.28 3.67
N LEU A 139 11.92 2.41 2.98
CA LEU A 139 11.56 2.59 1.57
C LEU A 139 10.70 3.85 1.35
N GLU A 140 9.69 4.07 2.20
CA GLU A 140 8.82 5.25 2.09
C GLU A 140 9.57 6.55 2.34
N VAL A 141 10.47 6.56 3.33
CA VAL A 141 11.33 7.73 3.62
C VAL A 141 12.31 7.97 2.48
N ALA A 142 12.94 6.92 1.95
CA ALA A 142 13.84 7.06 0.81
C ALA A 142 13.12 7.64 -0.41
N ARG A 143 11.90 7.16 -0.67
CA ARG A 143 11.04 7.73 -1.73
C ARG A 143 10.72 9.20 -1.47
N ALA A 144 10.26 9.55 -0.26
CA ALA A 144 9.91 10.92 0.07
C ALA A 144 11.14 11.86 0.00
N TYR A 145 12.32 11.39 0.43
CA TYR A 145 13.58 12.12 0.34
C TYR A 145 13.96 12.39 -1.12
N MET A 146 13.92 11.36 -1.98
CA MET A 146 14.20 11.49 -3.41
C MET A 146 13.17 12.35 -4.13
N ASP A 147 11.89 12.25 -3.76
CA ASP A 147 10.84 13.10 -4.33
C ASP A 147 11.06 14.58 -3.97
N VAL A 148 11.51 14.91 -2.76
CA VAL A 148 11.87 16.30 -2.40
C VAL A 148 13.04 16.82 -3.26
N LEU A 149 14.09 16.02 -3.46
CA LEU A 149 15.20 16.39 -4.35
C LEU A 149 14.72 16.59 -5.79
N ARG A 150 13.97 15.63 -6.31
CA ARG A 150 13.38 15.66 -7.66
C ARG A 150 12.56 16.93 -7.86
N PHE A 151 11.61 17.22 -6.98
CA PHE A 151 10.73 18.37 -7.18
C PHE A 151 11.43 19.71 -6.96
N ARG A 152 12.50 19.77 -6.15
CA ARG A 152 13.37 20.96 -6.11
C ARG A 152 14.03 21.24 -7.46
N GLU A 153 14.53 20.21 -8.12
CA GLU A 153 15.10 20.31 -9.46
C GLU A 153 14.06 20.66 -10.51
N LEU A 154 12.87 20.03 -10.47
CA LEU A 154 11.77 20.34 -11.40
C LEU A 154 11.25 21.76 -11.24
N VAL A 155 11.16 22.29 -10.02
CA VAL A 155 10.82 23.70 -9.77
C VAL A 155 11.85 24.63 -10.40
N GLN A 156 13.15 24.31 -10.28
CA GLN A 156 14.22 25.11 -10.91
C GLN A 156 14.11 25.06 -12.43
N LEU A 157 13.93 23.88 -13.02
CA LEU A 157 13.75 23.74 -14.46
C LEU A 157 12.53 24.52 -14.98
N ALA A 158 11.43 24.51 -14.22
CA ALA A 158 10.22 25.26 -14.57
C ALA A 158 10.41 26.78 -14.44
N ALA A 159 11.15 27.24 -13.43
CA ALA A 159 11.53 28.64 -13.25
C ALA A 159 12.42 29.13 -14.39
N ASP A 160 13.43 28.34 -14.79
CA ASP A 160 14.31 28.65 -15.91
C ASP A 160 13.52 28.73 -17.23
N ASN A 161 12.58 27.80 -17.44
CA ASN A 161 11.68 27.82 -18.60
C ASN A 161 10.79 29.08 -18.62
N PHE A 162 10.20 29.46 -17.47
CA PHE A 162 9.43 30.71 -17.37
C PHE A 162 10.29 31.92 -17.69
N THR A 163 11.48 32.02 -17.10
CA THR A 163 12.42 33.14 -17.37
C THR A 163 12.76 33.25 -18.84
N THR A 164 13.02 32.13 -19.51
CA THR A 164 13.30 32.12 -20.97
C THR A 164 12.12 32.66 -21.79
N HIS A 165 10.89 32.20 -21.46
CA HIS A 165 9.69 32.71 -22.16
C HIS A 165 9.42 34.19 -21.86
N GLN A 166 9.68 34.65 -20.62
CA GLN A 166 9.59 36.07 -20.25
C GLN A 166 10.56 36.92 -21.04
N GLU A 167 11.82 36.53 -21.18
CA GLU A 167 12.81 37.23 -21.98
C GLU A 167 12.41 37.36 -23.45
N VAL A 168 11.84 36.29 -24.03
CA VAL A 168 11.34 36.32 -25.41
C VAL A 168 10.16 37.28 -25.56
N HIS A 169 9.18 37.21 -24.61
CA HIS A 169 8.04 38.12 -24.58
C HIS A 169 8.47 39.58 -24.49
N ASP A 170 9.41 39.93 -23.60
CA ASP A 170 9.88 41.31 -23.40
C ASP A 170 10.61 41.86 -24.63
N ARG A 171 11.42 41.04 -25.27
CA ARG A 171 12.06 41.43 -26.58
C ARG A 171 11.03 41.68 -27.68
N LEU A 172 9.99 40.86 -27.76
CA LEU A 172 8.90 41.06 -28.72
C LEU A 172 8.09 42.31 -28.43
N ASN A 173 7.78 42.55 -27.15
CA ASN A 173 7.08 43.76 -26.73
C ASN A 173 7.85 45.03 -27.13
N GLN A 174 9.18 45.05 -26.96
CA GLN A 174 10.03 46.14 -27.42
C GLN A 174 9.94 46.34 -28.94
N LYS A 175 9.99 45.22 -29.73
CA LYS A 175 9.87 45.29 -31.19
C LYS A 175 8.50 45.78 -31.66
N VAL A 176 7.42 45.37 -31.02
CA VAL A 176 6.05 45.80 -31.33
C VAL A 176 5.86 47.27 -30.99
N THR A 177 6.35 47.72 -29.83
CA THR A 177 6.30 49.12 -29.40
C THR A 177 7.09 50.03 -30.36
N ALA A 178 8.22 49.53 -30.88
CA ALA A 178 9.02 50.23 -31.91
C ALA A 178 8.40 50.17 -33.34
N GLY A 179 7.25 49.51 -33.51
CA GLY A 179 6.53 49.40 -34.78
C GLY A 179 7.13 48.41 -35.79
N VAL A 180 8.14 47.60 -35.37
CA VAL A 180 8.82 46.62 -36.24
C VAL A 180 8.44 45.17 -35.94
N GLY A 181 7.59 44.94 -34.92
CA GLY A 181 7.10 43.61 -34.51
C GLY A 181 5.63 43.39 -34.84
N ARG A 182 5.21 42.12 -34.96
CA ARG A 182 3.81 41.74 -35.17
C ARG A 182 3.11 41.52 -33.82
N LYS A 183 1.91 42.09 -33.63
CA LYS A 183 1.12 41.91 -32.41
C LYS A 183 0.76 40.45 -32.16
N VAL A 184 0.51 39.65 -33.21
CA VAL A 184 0.19 38.22 -33.10
C VAL A 184 1.32 37.43 -32.45
N ASP A 185 2.56 37.74 -32.78
CA ASP A 185 3.75 37.08 -32.18
C ASP A 185 3.86 37.44 -30.69
N LEU A 186 3.52 38.66 -30.29
CA LEU A 186 3.48 39.07 -28.88
C LEU A 186 2.41 38.33 -28.08
N GLU A 187 1.18 38.21 -28.61
CA GLU A 187 0.09 37.47 -27.95
C GLU A 187 0.44 35.98 -27.83
N GLN A 188 1.09 35.39 -28.82
CA GLN A 188 1.56 34.01 -28.78
C GLN A 188 2.63 33.81 -27.70
N ALA A 189 3.59 34.71 -27.60
CA ALA A 189 4.63 34.69 -26.57
C ALA A 189 4.02 34.88 -25.17
N ALA A 190 3.02 35.76 -25.00
CA ALA A 190 2.29 35.93 -23.76
C ALA A 190 1.56 34.66 -23.34
N GLY A 191 0.90 33.96 -24.26
CA GLY A 191 0.25 32.68 -24.00
C GLY A 191 1.25 31.57 -23.55
N ARG A 192 2.43 31.50 -24.17
CA ARG A 192 3.49 30.55 -23.81
C ARG A 192 4.11 30.89 -22.44
N MET A 193 4.33 32.17 -22.16
CA MET A 193 4.80 32.62 -20.84
C MET A 193 3.81 32.26 -19.72
N ALA A 194 2.52 32.52 -19.92
CA ALA A 194 1.49 32.14 -18.95
C ALA A 194 1.41 30.61 -18.72
N LEU A 195 1.62 29.80 -19.76
CA LEU A 195 1.71 28.34 -19.63
C LEU A 195 2.96 27.94 -18.83
N ALA A 196 4.11 28.56 -19.07
CA ALA A 196 5.34 28.30 -18.33
C ALA A 196 5.20 28.68 -16.84
N GLU A 197 4.53 29.80 -16.52
CA GLU A 197 4.22 30.22 -15.16
C GLU A 197 3.28 29.22 -14.47
N SER A 198 2.24 28.75 -15.16
CA SER A 198 1.33 27.71 -14.66
C SER A 198 2.08 26.39 -14.35
N ASN A 199 3.02 25.99 -15.20
CA ASN A 199 3.85 24.81 -14.96
C ASN A 199 4.74 25.00 -13.73
N TRP A 200 5.36 26.17 -13.56
CA TRP A 200 6.18 26.49 -12.39
C TRP A 200 5.37 26.46 -11.10
N LEU A 201 4.17 27.06 -11.09
CA LEU A 201 3.26 27.00 -9.94
C LEU A 201 2.88 25.55 -9.60
N THR A 202 2.64 24.72 -10.62
CA THR A 202 2.31 23.30 -10.44
C THR A 202 3.47 22.52 -9.78
N GLU A 203 4.71 22.70 -10.26
CA GLU A 203 5.87 22.03 -9.66
C GLU A 203 6.16 22.54 -8.23
N ALA A 204 5.93 23.83 -7.96
CA ALA A 204 6.03 24.37 -6.60
C ALA A 204 4.98 23.76 -5.65
N SER A 205 3.75 23.55 -6.11
CA SER A 205 2.71 22.84 -5.36
C SER A 205 3.09 21.38 -5.10
N ASN A 206 3.61 20.69 -6.11
CA ASN A 206 4.09 19.32 -5.97
C ASN A 206 5.22 19.21 -4.93
N LEU A 207 6.15 20.18 -4.91
CA LEU A 207 7.22 20.25 -3.89
C LEU A 207 6.65 20.41 -2.49
N HIS A 208 5.60 21.22 -2.33
CA HIS A 208 4.91 21.36 -1.05
C HIS A 208 4.32 20.02 -0.59
N ASP A 209 3.61 19.30 -1.47
CA ASP A 209 2.95 18.05 -1.15
C ASP A 209 3.95 16.94 -0.75
N VAL A 210 5.07 16.82 -1.49
CA VAL A 210 6.11 15.84 -1.13
C VAL A 210 6.85 16.22 0.14
N SER A 211 7.01 17.53 0.42
CA SER A 211 7.60 18.02 1.67
C SER A 211 6.69 17.69 2.88
N ALA A 212 5.37 17.83 2.74
CA ALA A 212 4.42 17.40 3.77
C ALA A 212 4.45 15.89 3.99
N ARG A 213 4.59 15.09 2.92
CA ARG A 213 4.77 13.62 3.02
C ARG A 213 6.05 13.27 3.76
N TYR A 214 7.17 13.91 3.43
CA TYR A 214 8.45 13.76 4.12
C TYR A 214 8.28 14.07 5.61
N GLN A 215 7.67 15.21 5.95
CA GLN A 215 7.44 15.60 7.34
C GLN A 215 6.61 14.56 8.11
N ARG A 216 5.57 13.99 7.49
CA ARG A 216 4.77 12.92 8.12
C ARG A 216 5.61 11.68 8.46
N LEU A 217 6.55 11.32 7.60
CA LEU A 217 7.38 10.11 7.76
C LEU A 217 8.55 10.31 8.72
N VAL A 218 9.24 11.46 8.62
CA VAL A 218 10.47 11.75 9.36
C VAL A 218 10.22 12.55 10.64
N GLY A 219 9.04 13.20 10.74
CA GLY A 219 8.64 14.01 11.89
C GLY A 219 9.10 15.47 11.85
N VAL A 220 9.93 15.85 10.88
CA VAL A 220 10.43 17.22 10.69
C VAL A 220 10.37 17.62 9.22
N ILE A 221 10.34 18.91 8.94
CA ILE A 221 10.40 19.44 7.57
C ILE A 221 11.75 19.08 6.92
N PRO A 222 11.80 18.89 5.57
CA PRO A 222 13.07 18.63 4.90
C PRO A 222 14.03 19.81 5.05
N ALA A 223 15.31 19.52 5.31
CA ALA A 223 16.35 20.55 5.40
C ALA A 223 16.42 21.39 4.12
N PRO A 224 16.78 22.69 4.19
CA PRO A 224 16.95 23.53 3.00
C PRO A 224 17.87 22.90 1.96
N THR A 225 18.97 22.30 2.42
CA THR A 225 19.93 21.55 1.58
C THR A 225 19.88 20.07 1.98
N LEU A 226 19.51 19.21 1.02
CA LEU A 226 19.57 17.76 1.14
C LEU A 226 20.74 17.26 0.31
N SER A 227 21.49 16.29 0.84
CA SER A 227 22.59 15.65 0.12
C SER A 227 22.06 14.77 -1.00
N ALA A 228 22.77 14.73 -2.13
CA ALA A 228 22.47 13.77 -3.18
C ALA A 228 22.57 12.34 -2.65
N VAL A 229 21.71 11.45 -3.16
CA VAL A 229 21.71 10.04 -2.77
C VAL A 229 22.81 9.32 -3.55
N GLU A 230 23.65 8.57 -2.84
CA GLU A 230 24.66 7.72 -3.48
C GLU A 230 23.98 6.61 -4.31
N PRO A 231 24.47 6.31 -5.52
CA PRO A 231 23.89 5.26 -6.37
C PRO A 231 23.94 3.89 -5.70
N MET A 232 22.79 3.32 -5.36
CA MET A 232 22.68 2.01 -4.69
C MET A 232 22.64 0.83 -5.67
N GLY A 233 22.63 1.08 -6.98
CA GLY A 233 22.55 0.02 -8.00
C GLY A 233 23.68 -1.01 -7.92
N GLY A 234 24.88 -0.59 -7.51
CA GLY A 234 26.03 -1.50 -7.31
C GLY A 234 25.89 -2.45 -6.12
N LEU A 235 24.95 -2.21 -5.22
CA LEU A 235 24.66 -3.08 -4.06
C LEU A 235 23.70 -4.22 -4.41
N ILE A 236 23.05 -4.17 -5.56
CA ILE A 236 22.17 -5.22 -6.07
C ILE A 236 23.05 -6.35 -6.58
N LYS A 237 23.03 -7.49 -5.88
CA LYS A 237 23.74 -8.70 -6.32
C LYS A 237 22.96 -9.31 -7.49
N VAL A 238 23.35 -8.96 -8.71
CA VAL A 238 22.79 -9.52 -9.94
C VAL A 238 23.38 -10.92 -10.16
N GLY A 239 22.54 -11.95 -10.10
CA GLY A 239 22.96 -13.34 -10.39
C GLY A 239 21.74 -14.22 -10.65
N THR A 240 21.95 -15.34 -11.32
CA THR A 240 20.94 -16.40 -11.42
C THR A 240 20.58 -16.88 -10.02
N GLY A 241 19.35 -16.59 -9.57
CA GLY A 241 18.89 -16.92 -8.22
C GLY A 241 18.65 -15.71 -7.32
N PHE A 242 18.79 -14.47 -7.81
CA PHE A 242 18.47 -13.26 -7.03
C PHE A 242 17.08 -13.36 -6.38
N GLN A 243 16.07 -13.79 -7.12
CA GLN A 243 14.70 -13.94 -6.62
C GLN A 243 14.62 -14.97 -5.48
N ALA A 244 15.27 -16.12 -5.63
CA ALA A 244 15.27 -17.16 -4.60
C ALA A 244 15.94 -16.68 -3.30
N VAL A 245 17.04 -15.94 -3.40
CA VAL A 245 17.72 -15.34 -2.24
C VAL A 245 16.86 -14.25 -1.63
N SER A 246 16.25 -13.38 -2.44
CA SER A 246 15.42 -12.28 -1.98
C SER A 246 14.20 -12.75 -1.19
N ILE A 247 13.55 -13.85 -1.60
CA ILE A 247 12.42 -14.42 -0.87
C ILE A 247 12.87 -14.94 0.49
N ARG A 248 13.98 -15.67 0.56
CA ARG A 248 14.49 -16.26 1.82
C ARG A 248 14.93 -15.21 2.85
N THR A 249 15.25 -14.00 2.43
CA THR A 249 15.66 -12.90 3.31
C THR A 249 14.55 -11.87 3.55
N ASN A 250 13.43 -11.97 2.81
CA ASN A 250 12.33 -11.02 2.92
C ASN A 250 11.60 -11.18 4.26
N PRO A 251 11.46 -10.09 5.06
CA PRO A 251 10.84 -10.16 6.38
C PRO A 251 9.37 -10.57 6.35
N ASP A 252 8.59 -10.18 5.33
CA ASP A 252 7.16 -10.54 5.22
C ASP A 252 7.00 -12.04 5.02
N PHE A 253 7.84 -12.63 4.17
CA PHE A 253 7.83 -14.07 3.94
C PHE A 253 8.26 -14.85 5.20
N LEU A 254 9.30 -14.38 5.88
CA LEU A 254 9.77 -14.98 7.14
C LEU A 254 8.71 -14.88 8.25
N ALA A 255 7.97 -13.77 8.32
CA ALA A 255 6.84 -13.61 9.25
C ALA A 255 5.72 -14.62 8.95
N ALA A 256 5.39 -14.82 7.68
CA ALA A 256 4.39 -15.83 7.27
C ALA A 256 4.82 -17.25 7.60
N VAL A 257 6.11 -17.59 7.43
CA VAL A 257 6.68 -18.89 7.82
C VAL A 257 6.63 -19.08 9.34
N ALA A 258 7.01 -18.07 10.12
CA ALA A 258 6.93 -18.13 11.58
C ALA A 258 5.47 -18.27 12.06
N THR A 259 4.54 -17.60 11.42
CA THR A 259 3.11 -17.73 11.67
C THR A 259 2.60 -19.14 11.36
N LEU A 260 3.02 -19.74 10.24
CA LEU A 260 2.71 -21.13 9.90
C LEU A 260 3.18 -22.09 11.01
N ARG A 261 4.41 -21.94 11.51
CA ARG A 261 4.99 -22.74 12.58
C ARG A 261 4.22 -22.59 13.89
N SER A 262 3.78 -21.35 14.19
CA SER A 262 2.91 -21.08 15.33
C SER A 262 1.59 -21.84 15.23
N TYR A 263 0.90 -21.82 14.07
CA TYR A 263 -0.35 -22.57 13.88
C TYR A 263 -0.15 -24.11 13.90
N ARG A 264 1.01 -24.60 13.46
CA ARG A 264 1.36 -26.03 13.58
C ARG A 264 1.41 -26.42 15.05
N SER A 265 2.15 -25.67 15.87
CA SER A 265 2.21 -25.90 17.31
C SER A 265 0.84 -25.75 17.99
N ASP A 266 0.01 -24.76 17.57
CA ASP A 266 -1.36 -24.59 18.09
C ASP A 266 -2.25 -25.81 17.80
N SER A 267 -2.13 -26.42 16.63
CA SER A 267 -2.80 -27.69 16.31
C SER A 267 -2.44 -28.80 17.30
N GLU A 268 -1.17 -28.90 17.67
CA GLU A 268 -0.70 -29.90 18.66
C GLU A 268 -1.19 -29.56 20.09
N VAL A 269 -1.23 -28.26 20.47
CA VAL A 269 -1.86 -27.85 21.73
C VAL A 269 -3.31 -28.35 21.83
N ARG A 270 -4.08 -28.30 20.73
CA ARG A 270 -5.48 -28.77 20.75
C ARG A 270 -5.59 -30.29 20.80
N ARG A 271 -4.61 -31.01 20.27
CA ARG A 271 -4.54 -32.48 20.36
C ARG A 271 -4.24 -32.97 21.78
N SER A 272 -3.54 -32.18 22.60
CA SER A 272 -3.27 -32.52 24.00
C SER A 272 -4.53 -32.76 24.85
N ALA A 273 -5.68 -32.19 24.42
CA ALA A 273 -6.98 -32.43 25.07
C ALA A 273 -7.40 -33.92 25.08
N TYR A 274 -6.82 -34.77 24.27
CA TYR A 274 -7.02 -36.22 24.27
C TYR A 274 -6.11 -36.98 25.25
N ALA A 275 -5.15 -36.29 25.86
CA ALA A 275 -4.27 -36.90 26.86
C ALA A 275 -4.80 -36.67 28.29
N PRO A 276 -4.43 -37.53 29.25
CA PRO A 276 -4.71 -37.25 30.66
C PRO A 276 -3.84 -36.09 31.16
N THR A 277 -4.28 -35.41 32.19
CA THR A 277 -3.49 -34.43 32.95
C THR A 277 -3.16 -35.01 34.32
N VAL A 278 -1.93 -34.78 34.80
CA VAL A 278 -1.45 -35.17 36.12
C VAL A 278 -0.96 -33.93 36.83
N GLU A 279 -1.55 -33.66 38.00
CA GLU A 279 -1.20 -32.49 38.83
C GLU A 279 -0.80 -32.95 40.23
N LEU A 280 0.24 -32.35 40.77
CA LEU A 280 0.55 -32.37 42.20
C LEU A 280 -0.17 -31.20 42.86
N ARG A 281 -0.97 -31.49 43.87
CA ARG A 281 -1.70 -30.50 44.68
C ARG A 281 -1.30 -30.63 46.14
N ALA A 282 -0.91 -29.51 46.76
CA ALA A 282 -0.72 -29.41 48.19
C ALA A 282 -1.61 -28.29 48.72
N ARG A 283 -2.38 -28.59 49.78
CA ARG A 283 -3.28 -27.61 50.39
C ARG A 283 -3.12 -27.63 51.90
N GLN A 284 -3.07 -26.45 52.47
CA GLN A 284 -3.19 -26.21 53.90
C GLN A 284 -4.35 -25.25 54.09
N SER A 285 -5.39 -25.67 54.86
CA SER A 285 -6.51 -24.80 55.23
C SER A 285 -6.65 -24.69 56.74
N MET A 286 -7.04 -23.52 57.20
CA MET A 286 -7.43 -23.21 58.55
C MET A 286 -8.82 -22.59 58.50
N GLU A 287 -9.77 -23.14 59.28
CA GLU A 287 -11.16 -22.67 59.30
C GLU A 287 -11.66 -22.61 60.74
N THR A 288 -12.33 -21.51 61.11
CA THR A 288 -12.99 -21.38 62.40
C THR A 288 -14.47 -21.62 62.20
N ASN A 289 -15.08 -22.38 63.20
CA ASN A 289 -16.48 -22.70 63.22
C ASN A 289 -17.00 -23.46 61.99
N GLN A 290 -16.22 -24.40 61.45
CA GLN A 290 -16.55 -25.16 60.26
C GLN A 290 -17.93 -25.80 60.35
N SER A 291 -18.82 -25.52 59.40
CA SER A 291 -20.19 -26.01 59.34
C SER A 291 -21.00 -25.69 60.57
N GLY A 292 -20.66 -24.65 61.36
CA GLY A 292 -21.35 -24.22 62.57
C GLY A 292 -20.90 -24.94 63.81
N ILE A 293 -19.92 -25.81 63.75
CA ILE A 293 -19.31 -26.45 64.91
C ILE A 293 -18.15 -25.55 65.39
N ALA A 294 -18.31 -25.06 66.63
CA ALA A 294 -17.31 -24.14 67.18
C ALA A 294 -15.92 -24.81 67.32
N GLY A 295 -14.88 -24.13 66.97
CA GLY A 295 -13.49 -24.59 67.06
C GLY A 295 -12.64 -24.22 65.84
N ASP A 296 -11.34 -24.48 65.93
CA ASP A 296 -10.37 -24.30 64.93
C ASP A 296 -10.07 -25.62 64.20
N TYR A 297 -10.30 -25.63 62.92
CA TYR A 297 -10.07 -26.80 62.08
C TYR A 297 -8.81 -26.54 61.21
N ARG A 298 -7.96 -27.57 61.07
CA ARG A 298 -6.79 -27.55 60.22
C ARG A 298 -6.80 -28.77 59.32
N ASP A 299 -6.72 -28.55 58.03
CA ASP A 299 -6.69 -29.60 57.06
C ASP A 299 -5.44 -29.44 56.16
N THR A 300 -4.70 -30.53 56.01
CA THR A 300 -3.50 -30.59 55.16
C THR A 300 -3.67 -31.75 54.21
N ALA A 301 -3.61 -31.48 52.93
CA ALA A 301 -3.71 -32.50 51.90
C ALA A 301 -2.53 -32.39 50.94
N LEU A 302 -1.94 -33.51 50.54
CA LEU A 302 -0.98 -33.66 49.46
C LEU A 302 -1.51 -34.75 48.53
N GLU A 303 -1.80 -34.40 47.29
CA GLU A 303 -2.50 -35.24 46.35
C GLU A 303 -1.81 -35.23 45.00
N VAL A 304 -1.76 -36.39 44.34
CA VAL A 304 -1.50 -36.48 42.91
C VAL A 304 -2.83 -36.76 42.23
N VAL A 305 -3.27 -35.84 41.42
CA VAL A 305 -4.58 -35.89 40.75
C VAL A 305 -4.40 -36.18 39.28
N LEU A 306 -4.90 -37.34 38.81
CA LEU A 306 -5.03 -37.67 37.41
C LEU A 306 -6.43 -37.34 36.94
N SER A 307 -6.52 -36.48 35.91
CA SER A 307 -7.79 -36.10 35.27
C SER A 307 -7.77 -36.54 33.82
N TYR A 308 -8.78 -37.29 33.39
CA TYR A 308 -8.90 -37.73 32.00
C TYR A 308 -10.32 -37.50 31.51
N ASN A 309 -10.42 -36.75 30.41
CA ASN A 309 -11.72 -36.48 29.81
C ASN A 309 -12.13 -37.62 28.89
N LEU A 310 -13.19 -38.33 29.22
CA LEU A 310 -13.69 -39.45 28.41
C LEU A 310 -14.56 -39.00 27.24
N TYR A 311 -15.39 -37.96 27.43
CA TYR A 311 -16.29 -37.48 26.39
C TYR A 311 -16.79 -36.06 26.67
N ARG A 312 -16.66 -35.15 25.68
CA ARG A 312 -17.15 -33.76 25.71
C ARG A 312 -18.12 -33.46 24.56
N GLY A 313 -19.01 -34.39 24.22
CA GLY A 313 -20.01 -34.14 23.18
C GLY A 313 -19.41 -33.85 21.77
N GLY A 314 -18.21 -34.36 21.48
CA GLY A 314 -17.53 -34.14 20.19
C GLY A 314 -16.83 -32.78 20.04
N SER A 315 -16.86 -31.90 21.09
CA SER A 315 -16.26 -30.56 21.02
C SER A 315 -14.75 -30.58 20.80
N ASP A 316 -14.03 -31.56 21.38
CA ASP A 316 -12.56 -31.66 21.21
C ASP A 316 -12.20 -32.01 19.77
N ARG A 317 -12.94 -32.90 19.10
CA ARG A 317 -12.78 -33.21 17.69
C ARG A 317 -13.05 -31.99 16.79
N ALA A 318 -14.13 -31.27 17.06
CA ALA A 318 -14.47 -30.07 16.30
C ALA A 318 -13.39 -28.99 16.45
N ARG A 319 -12.83 -28.84 17.67
CA ARG A 319 -11.75 -27.90 17.97
C ARG A 319 -10.46 -28.27 17.22
N VAL A 320 -10.05 -29.54 17.23
CA VAL A 320 -8.89 -29.99 16.45
C VAL A 320 -9.10 -29.72 14.96
N ASN A 321 -10.27 -30.06 14.41
CA ASN A 321 -10.59 -29.78 13.01
C ASN A 321 -10.55 -28.28 12.68
N GLN A 322 -11.02 -27.40 13.59
CA GLN A 322 -10.91 -25.96 13.45
C GLN A 322 -9.47 -25.50 13.31
N TYR A 323 -8.56 -26.04 14.14
CA TYR A 323 -7.16 -25.62 14.11
C TYR A 323 -6.37 -26.24 12.96
N VAL A 324 -6.76 -27.42 12.49
CA VAL A 324 -6.26 -27.98 11.22
C VAL A 324 -6.64 -27.11 10.04
N ALA A 325 -7.88 -26.59 10.00
CA ALA A 325 -8.29 -25.65 8.97
C ALA A 325 -7.51 -24.29 9.03
N LYS A 326 -7.25 -23.78 10.26
CA LYS A 326 -6.41 -22.59 10.46
C LYS A 326 -4.96 -22.83 9.99
N LEU A 327 -4.42 -24.01 10.24
CA LEU A 327 -3.11 -24.42 9.73
C LEU A 327 -3.11 -24.41 8.19
N GLY A 328 -4.17 -24.96 7.56
CA GLY A 328 -4.34 -24.87 6.10
C GLY A 328 -4.32 -23.43 5.61
N SER A 329 -5.05 -22.53 6.27
CA SER A 329 -5.03 -21.09 5.91
C SER A 329 -3.66 -20.43 6.08
N ALA A 330 -2.83 -20.92 7.01
CA ALA A 330 -1.47 -20.42 7.19
C ALA A 330 -0.52 -20.88 6.07
N TYR A 331 -0.71 -22.10 5.53
CA TYR A 331 -0.02 -22.55 4.32
C TYR A 331 -0.36 -21.67 3.12
N ASP A 332 -1.67 -21.40 2.90
CA ASP A 332 -2.12 -20.54 1.82
C ASP A 332 -1.58 -19.10 1.96
N LEU A 333 -1.51 -18.59 3.19
CA LEU A 333 -0.94 -17.25 3.47
C LEU A 333 0.56 -17.21 3.13
N ARG A 334 1.34 -18.22 3.54
CA ARG A 334 2.76 -18.35 3.19
C ARG A 334 2.93 -18.33 1.67
N ASP A 335 2.17 -19.15 0.96
CA ASP A 335 2.29 -19.31 -0.50
C ASP A 335 1.85 -18.02 -1.22
N LYS A 336 0.80 -17.37 -0.72
CA LYS A 336 0.39 -16.04 -1.21
C LYS A 336 1.51 -15.02 -1.02
N THR A 337 2.06 -14.91 0.18
CA THR A 337 3.14 -13.96 0.50
C THR A 337 4.38 -14.21 -0.35
N CYS A 338 4.70 -15.48 -0.58
CA CYS A 338 5.78 -15.89 -1.47
C CYS A 338 5.59 -15.31 -2.88
N ARG A 339 4.40 -15.46 -3.47
CA ARG A 339 4.07 -14.94 -4.80
C ARG A 339 4.08 -13.42 -4.84
N ASP A 340 3.56 -12.76 -3.80
CA ASP A 340 3.52 -11.30 -3.72
C ASP A 340 4.93 -10.71 -3.66
N VAL A 341 5.82 -11.27 -2.84
CA VAL A 341 7.24 -10.87 -2.73
C VAL A 341 7.96 -11.11 -4.05
N TRP A 342 7.75 -12.29 -4.67
CA TRP A 342 8.35 -12.61 -5.95
C TRP A 342 7.94 -11.61 -7.04
N GLN A 343 6.64 -11.33 -7.19
CA GLN A 343 6.12 -10.38 -8.16
C GLN A 343 6.68 -8.97 -7.95
N THR A 344 6.69 -8.51 -6.70
CA THR A 344 7.19 -7.17 -6.35
C THR A 344 8.69 -7.04 -6.65
N GLY A 345 9.46 -8.08 -6.33
CA GLY A 345 10.89 -8.13 -6.62
C GLY A 345 11.20 -8.15 -8.11
N GLU A 346 10.46 -8.95 -8.89
CA GLU A 346 10.62 -9.07 -10.33
C GLU A 346 10.32 -7.72 -11.02
N ILE A 347 9.22 -7.07 -10.65
CA ILE A 347 8.87 -5.75 -11.20
C ILE A 347 9.96 -4.72 -10.85
N ALA A 348 10.41 -4.65 -9.60
CA ALA A 348 11.43 -3.70 -9.19
C ALA A 348 12.76 -3.93 -9.90
N PHE A 349 13.17 -5.19 -10.08
CA PHE A 349 14.38 -5.57 -10.78
C PHE A 349 14.30 -5.22 -12.28
N ASN A 350 13.21 -5.59 -12.95
CA ASN A 350 12.98 -5.25 -14.36
C ASN A 350 12.95 -3.74 -14.57
N ASP A 351 12.32 -2.96 -13.67
CA ASP A 351 12.33 -1.50 -13.73
C ASP A 351 13.73 -0.93 -13.66
N SER A 352 14.60 -1.48 -12.80
CA SER A 352 15.99 -1.03 -12.67
C SER A 352 16.78 -1.24 -13.97
N GLN A 353 16.59 -2.38 -14.64
CA GLN A 353 17.24 -2.70 -15.91
C GLN A 353 16.74 -1.79 -17.04
N ARG A 354 15.41 -1.64 -17.15
CA ARG A 354 14.77 -0.79 -18.15
C ARG A 354 15.19 0.67 -18.01
N LEU A 355 15.15 1.22 -16.80
CA LEU A 355 15.50 2.62 -16.53
C LEU A 355 16.97 2.90 -16.82
N ALA A 356 17.88 1.98 -16.46
CA ALA A 356 19.31 2.10 -16.78
C ALA A 356 19.58 2.18 -18.28
N ALA A 357 18.80 1.46 -19.10
CA ALA A 357 18.88 1.56 -20.56
C ALA A 357 18.22 2.84 -21.10
N GLN A 358 17.07 3.23 -20.52
CA GLN A 358 16.27 4.39 -20.96
C GLN A 358 16.98 5.72 -20.73
N ILE A 359 17.68 5.91 -19.61
CA ILE A 359 18.41 7.14 -19.27
C ILE A 359 19.41 7.52 -20.37
N LYS A 360 20.11 6.53 -20.95
CA LYS A 360 21.05 6.80 -22.04
C LYS A 360 20.37 7.43 -23.26
N LEU A 361 19.16 6.99 -23.58
CA LEU A 361 18.36 7.51 -24.69
C LEU A 361 17.79 8.90 -24.36
N LEU A 362 17.33 9.10 -23.13
CA LEU A 362 16.83 10.41 -22.68
C LEU A 362 17.93 11.46 -22.62
N ALA A 363 19.12 11.10 -22.15
CA ALA A 363 20.29 12.01 -22.18
C ALA A 363 20.70 12.37 -23.61
N GLN A 364 20.67 11.40 -24.53
CA GLN A 364 20.93 11.69 -25.95
C GLN A 364 19.84 12.60 -26.56
N HIS A 365 18.58 12.40 -26.18
CA HIS A 365 17.47 13.26 -26.62
C HIS A 365 17.64 14.69 -26.09
N GLU A 366 17.89 14.87 -24.78
CA GLU A 366 18.15 16.18 -24.17
C GLU A 366 19.32 16.90 -24.88
N LEU A 367 20.45 16.21 -25.06
CA LEU A 367 21.62 16.78 -25.73
C LEU A 367 21.31 17.22 -27.16
N SER A 368 20.56 16.42 -27.92
CA SER A 368 20.20 16.73 -29.30
C SER A 368 19.25 17.92 -29.39
N THR A 369 18.23 17.96 -28.51
CA THR A 369 17.26 19.05 -28.42
C THR A 369 17.92 20.35 -27.94
N SER A 370 18.87 20.27 -27.00
CA SER A 370 19.65 21.42 -26.53
C SER A 370 20.48 22.05 -27.66
N LYS A 371 21.14 21.23 -28.49
CA LYS A 371 21.87 21.71 -29.68
C LYS A 371 20.93 22.30 -30.72
N ALA A 372 19.79 21.68 -31.00
CA ALA A 372 18.80 22.19 -31.93
C ALA A 372 18.25 23.56 -31.46
N ARG A 373 17.94 23.68 -30.15
CA ARG A 373 17.52 24.94 -29.55
C ARG A 373 18.53 26.05 -29.73
N GLN A 374 19.82 25.77 -29.50
CA GLN A 374 20.88 26.77 -29.69
C GLN A 374 20.98 27.22 -31.15
N ALA A 375 20.88 26.30 -32.09
CA ALA A 375 20.89 26.63 -33.52
C ALA A 375 19.66 27.45 -33.94
N TYR A 376 18.47 27.11 -33.43
CA TYR A 376 17.22 27.83 -33.71
C TYR A 376 17.20 29.23 -33.11
N GLN A 377 17.77 29.41 -31.92
CA GLN A 377 17.96 30.72 -31.32
C GLN A 377 18.81 31.64 -32.23
N GLN A 378 19.96 31.16 -32.74
CA GLN A 378 20.83 31.92 -33.65
C GLN A 378 20.12 32.25 -34.95
N GLN A 379 19.36 31.30 -35.54
CA GLN A 379 18.62 31.55 -36.79
C GLN A 379 17.46 32.53 -36.59
N PHE A 380 16.79 32.50 -35.42
CA PHE A 380 15.75 33.46 -35.07
C PHE A 380 16.31 34.88 -34.90
N ASP A 381 17.48 35.03 -34.28
CA ASP A 381 18.12 36.33 -34.06
C ASP A 381 18.49 37.03 -35.38
N ILE A 382 18.82 36.26 -36.42
CA ILE A 382 19.10 36.79 -37.78
C ILE A 382 17.86 36.76 -38.71
N GLY A 383 16.67 36.42 -38.17
CA GLY A 383 15.41 36.47 -38.92
C GLY A 383 15.16 35.30 -39.88
N GLN A 384 15.95 34.23 -39.84
CA GLN A 384 15.81 33.04 -40.71
C GLN A 384 14.83 31.99 -40.16
N ARG A 385 14.40 32.09 -38.89
CA ARG A 385 13.45 31.19 -38.27
C ARG A 385 12.28 31.94 -37.67
N SER A 386 11.12 31.26 -37.58
CA SER A 386 9.94 31.81 -36.94
C SER A 386 10.06 31.78 -35.43
N LEU A 387 9.33 32.68 -34.76
CA LEU A 387 9.16 32.65 -33.30
C LEU A 387 8.56 31.32 -32.83
N LEU A 388 7.62 30.77 -33.59
CA LEU A 388 6.94 29.52 -33.24
C LEU A 388 7.96 28.38 -33.14
N ASP A 389 8.87 28.24 -34.11
CA ASP A 389 9.91 27.20 -34.10
C ASP A 389 10.80 27.30 -32.85
N LEU A 390 11.16 28.54 -32.47
CA LEU A 390 11.97 28.78 -31.27
C LEU A 390 11.20 28.38 -29.98
N LEU A 391 9.98 28.86 -29.80
CA LEU A 391 9.18 28.60 -28.62
C LEU A 391 8.81 27.10 -28.46
N ASP A 392 8.57 26.42 -29.60
CA ASP A 392 8.30 24.98 -29.59
C ASP A 392 9.56 24.20 -29.19
N THR A 393 10.73 24.59 -29.67
CA THR A 393 11.99 23.94 -29.30
C THR A 393 12.39 24.22 -27.85
N GLU A 394 12.09 25.40 -27.29
CA GLU A 394 12.26 25.69 -25.85
C GLU A 394 11.39 24.76 -25.00
N ASN A 395 10.11 24.61 -25.38
CA ASN A 395 9.24 23.69 -24.67
C ASN A 395 9.68 22.22 -24.79
N GLU A 396 10.16 21.80 -25.98
CA GLU A 396 10.71 20.46 -26.19
C GLU A 396 11.94 20.21 -25.30
N LEU A 397 12.86 21.18 -25.21
CA LEU A 397 14.03 21.10 -24.34
C LEU A 397 13.61 21.00 -22.86
N TYR A 398 12.64 21.81 -22.42
CA TYR A 398 12.11 21.73 -21.06
C TYR A 398 11.54 20.32 -20.75
N GLN A 399 10.74 19.75 -21.67
CA GLN A 399 10.18 18.40 -21.50
C GLN A 399 11.27 17.32 -21.52
N ALA A 400 12.30 17.46 -22.38
CA ALA A 400 13.42 16.53 -22.44
C ALA A 400 14.23 16.51 -21.12
N ARG A 401 14.54 17.69 -20.56
CA ARG A 401 15.20 17.82 -19.24
C ARG A 401 14.37 17.25 -18.10
N ARG A 402 13.08 17.57 -18.10
CA ARG A 402 12.13 17.04 -17.11
C ARG A 402 12.05 15.51 -17.17
N ALA A 403 12.00 14.94 -18.37
CA ALA A 403 11.96 13.49 -18.58
C ALA A 403 13.25 12.81 -18.09
N LEU A 404 14.42 13.41 -18.38
CA LEU A 404 15.72 12.90 -17.92
C LEU A 404 15.81 12.93 -16.40
N ALA A 405 15.55 14.06 -15.76
CA ALA A 405 15.57 14.22 -14.30
C ALA A 405 14.64 13.19 -13.61
N ASN A 406 13.40 13.04 -14.09
CA ASN A 406 12.48 12.04 -13.55
C ASN A 406 13.05 10.62 -13.68
N ALA A 407 13.63 10.24 -14.81
CA ALA A 407 14.18 8.90 -15.03
C ALA A 407 15.39 8.62 -14.12
N GLU A 408 16.21 9.61 -13.83
CA GLU A 408 17.37 9.47 -12.94
C GLU A 408 16.94 9.18 -11.50
N TYR A 409 15.96 9.92 -10.97
CA TYR A 409 15.41 9.65 -9.64
C TYR A 409 14.63 8.32 -9.59
N ASP A 410 13.91 7.98 -10.66
CA ASP A 410 13.20 6.69 -10.75
C ASP A 410 14.18 5.50 -10.77
N LEU A 411 15.35 5.64 -11.41
CA LEU A 411 16.39 4.60 -11.37
C LEU A 411 16.91 4.40 -9.94
N GLN A 412 17.23 5.48 -9.23
CA GLN A 412 17.68 5.39 -7.86
C GLN A 412 16.61 4.75 -6.96
N LEU A 413 15.35 5.15 -7.13
CA LEU A 413 14.23 4.58 -6.38
C LEU A 413 14.01 3.10 -6.72
N SER A 414 14.21 2.68 -7.97
CA SER A 414 14.10 1.28 -8.36
C SER A 414 15.13 0.41 -7.64
N ALA A 415 16.37 0.89 -7.50
CA ALA A 415 17.42 0.22 -6.74
C ALA A 415 17.04 0.06 -5.24
N VAL A 416 16.51 1.12 -4.64
CA VAL A 416 16.02 1.07 -3.25
C VAL A 416 14.87 0.07 -3.10
N ARG A 417 13.94 0.00 -4.07
CA ARG A 417 12.84 -1.00 -4.06
C ARG A 417 13.37 -2.43 -4.12
N VAL A 418 14.37 -2.70 -4.95
CA VAL A 418 15.02 -4.02 -5.04
C VAL A 418 15.63 -4.41 -3.70
N LEU A 419 16.36 -3.50 -3.04
CA LEU A 419 16.95 -3.73 -1.72
C LEU A 419 15.88 -3.90 -0.64
N ALA A 420 14.78 -3.16 -0.71
CA ALA A 420 13.66 -3.31 0.22
C ALA A 420 12.97 -4.67 0.07
N THR A 421 12.70 -5.11 -1.16
CA THR A 421 12.07 -6.41 -1.42
C THR A 421 12.95 -7.58 -0.98
N SER A 422 14.28 -7.45 -1.07
CA SER A 422 15.21 -8.45 -0.54
C SER A 422 15.43 -8.35 0.98
N GLY A 423 14.80 -7.39 1.69
CA GLY A 423 15.00 -7.17 3.12
C GLY A 423 16.38 -6.64 3.50
N THR A 424 17.18 -6.17 2.52
CA THR A 424 18.57 -5.76 2.73
C THR A 424 18.76 -4.23 2.76
N LEU A 425 17.68 -3.46 2.63
CA LEU A 425 17.76 -2.00 2.55
C LEU A 425 18.39 -1.36 3.79
N LEU A 426 18.01 -1.80 4.99
CA LEU A 426 18.58 -1.28 6.24
C LEU A 426 20.09 -1.54 6.31
N GLY A 427 20.50 -2.76 5.95
CA GLY A 427 21.92 -3.12 5.89
C GLY A 427 22.70 -2.30 4.86
N ALA A 428 22.11 -2.02 3.69
CA ALA A 428 22.68 -1.17 2.65
C ALA A 428 22.88 0.27 3.14
N LEU A 429 21.95 0.77 3.95
CA LEU A 429 22.06 2.08 4.62
C LEU A 429 22.94 2.06 5.89
N LYS A 430 23.49 0.90 6.27
CA LYS A 430 24.26 0.70 7.52
C LYS A 430 23.46 1.09 8.75
N LEU A 431 22.19 0.74 8.77
CA LEU A 431 21.25 0.97 9.86
C LEU A 431 20.89 -0.35 10.53
N ARG A 432 20.48 -0.26 11.81
CA ARG A 432 20.00 -1.40 12.60
C ARG A 432 18.51 -1.24 12.88
N PRO A 433 17.75 -2.35 13.00
CA PRO A 433 16.37 -2.30 13.48
C PRO A 433 16.32 -1.88 14.95
N LEU A 434 15.12 -1.54 15.46
CA LEU A 434 14.90 -1.18 16.87
C LEU A 434 15.22 -2.31 17.86
N SER A 435 15.16 -3.56 17.41
CA SER A 435 15.58 -4.73 18.19
C SER A 435 16.56 -5.56 17.38
N ASP A 436 17.77 -5.75 17.92
CA ASP A 436 18.80 -6.61 17.34
C ASP A 436 18.71 -8.06 17.89
N GLU A 437 17.87 -8.29 18.92
CA GLU A 437 17.75 -9.58 19.57
C GLU A 437 16.81 -10.49 18.75
N PHE A 438 17.42 -11.41 17.99
CA PHE A 438 16.65 -12.44 17.28
C PHE A 438 16.09 -13.45 18.28
N PRO A 439 14.77 -13.66 18.35
CA PRO A 439 14.18 -14.63 19.26
C PRO A 439 14.61 -16.05 18.89
N SER A 440 15.42 -16.69 19.75
CA SER A 440 15.81 -18.07 19.56
C SER A 440 14.60 -18.99 19.65
N ALA A 441 14.41 -19.84 18.65
CA ALA A 441 13.40 -20.88 18.72
C ALA A 441 13.81 -21.95 19.75
N SER A 442 12.92 -22.26 20.68
CA SER A 442 13.08 -23.40 21.55
C SER A 442 12.74 -24.69 20.77
N GLY A 443 13.74 -25.40 20.29
CA GLY A 443 13.59 -26.76 19.76
C GLY A 443 13.88 -26.94 18.28
N ASN A 444 14.52 -28.05 17.99
CA ASN A 444 15.04 -28.69 16.79
C ASN A 444 14.54 -28.25 15.41
N THR A 445 15.56 -28.15 14.53
CA THR A 445 15.53 -28.28 13.06
C THR A 445 14.17 -28.02 12.43
N GLU A 446 13.97 -26.75 12.21
CA GLU A 446 12.89 -26.26 11.38
C GLU A 446 13.05 -26.87 9.99
N ALA A 447 12.05 -27.61 9.56
CA ALA A 447 12.08 -28.27 8.27
C ALA A 447 12.34 -27.22 7.19
N GLU A 448 13.35 -27.46 6.37
CA GLU A 448 13.69 -26.64 5.19
C GLU A 448 12.48 -26.53 4.23
N ASP A 449 11.56 -27.52 4.31
CA ASP A 449 10.28 -27.56 3.60
C ASP A 449 9.33 -26.41 3.92
N ASP A 450 9.47 -25.73 5.08
CA ASP A 450 8.66 -24.56 5.41
C ASP A 450 9.08 -23.33 4.58
N LEU A 451 10.30 -23.29 4.11
CA LEU A 451 10.82 -22.32 3.13
C LEU A 451 10.45 -22.80 1.71
N ALA A 452 9.16 -22.81 1.41
CA ALA A 452 8.67 -23.24 0.10
C ALA A 452 9.45 -22.59 -1.04
N GLN A 453 9.79 -23.36 -2.05
CA GLN A 453 10.23 -22.79 -3.31
C GLN A 453 8.98 -22.23 -3.99
N CYS A 454 8.95 -20.89 -4.18
CA CYS A 454 7.96 -20.28 -5.06
C CYS A 454 8.31 -20.71 -6.48
N ASP A 455 7.61 -21.68 -6.99
CA ASP A 455 7.82 -22.21 -8.34
C ASP A 455 7.18 -21.25 -9.35
N ASN A 456 7.77 -20.05 -9.49
CA ASN A 456 7.31 -19.03 -10.42
C ASN A 456 8.41 -18.79 -11.46
N GLN A 457 8.05 -18.99 -12.72
CA GLN A 457 8.92 -18.65 -13.85
C GLN A 457 8.75 -17.16 -14.18
N ALA A 458 9.87 -16.42 -14.25
CA ALA A 458 9.84 -15.03 -14.65
C ALA A 458 9.30 -14.87 -16.07
N PRO A 459 8.39 -13.91 -16.33
CA PRO A 459 8.02 -13.57 -17.68
C PRO A 459 9.28 -13.13 -18.46
N ALA A 460 9.40 -13.57 -19.71
CA ALA A 460 10.51 -13.13 -20.54
C ALA A 460 10.48 -11.60 -20.71
N SER A 461 11.59 -10.94 -20.42
CA SER A 461 11.71 -9.52 -20.69
C SER A 461 11.57 -9.26 -22.20
N PRO A 462 10.74 -8.29 -22.63
CA PRO A 462 10.56 -8.01 -24.04
C PRO A 462 11.88 -7.54 -24.65
N THR A 463 12.43 -8.28 -25.58
CA THR A 463 13.55 -7.85 -26.40
C THR A 463 13.04 -6.92 -27.49
N LEU A 464 13.55 -5.68 -27.51
CA LEU A 464 13.26 -4.76 -28.61
C LEU A 464 13.97 -5.27 -29.87
N ASP A 465 13.22 -5.82 -30.80
CA ASP A 465 13.73 -6.13 -32.12
C ASP A 465 13.90 -4.82 -32.90
N ARG A 466 15.13 -4.30 -32.91
CA ARG A 466 15.50 -3.10 -33.67
C ARG A 466 15.65 -3.37 -35.17
N THR A 467 15.58 -4.63 -35.59
CA THR A 467 15.54 -5.04 -36.98
C THR A 467 14.12 -5.01 -37.55
N PHE A 468 13.17 -4.37 -36.84
CA PHE A 468 11.90 -4.00 -37.44
C PHE A 468 12.24 -3.18 -38.69
N ASN A 469 12.50 -3.92 -39.75
CA ASN A 469 12.72 -3.38 -41.05
C ASN A 469 11.60 -2.39 -41.32
N SER A 470 11.96 -1.16 -41.53
CA SER A 470 11.16 -0.22 -42.24
C SER A 470 10.25 -1.00 -43.18
N ARG A 471 8.99 -1.13 -42.84
CA ARG A 471 7.97 -1.48 -43.83
C ARG A 471 8.30 -0.59 -44.99
N PRO A 472 8.64 -1.13 -46.18
CA PRO A 472 8.94 -0.27 -47.30
C PRO A 472 7.74 0.67 -47.43
N ALA A 473 7.97 1.95 -47.38
CA ALA A 473 6.96 2.97 -47.67
C ALA A 473 6.66 2.88 -49.17
N SER A 474 6.08 1.78 -49.56
CA SER A 474 5.34 1.66 -50.81
C SER A 474 3.94 2.20 -50.56
N LEU A 475 3.86 3.52 -50.35
CA LEU A 475 2.71 4.20 -50.88
C LEU A 475 2.80 4.00 -52.40
N PRO A 476 1.80 3.34 -53.04
CA PRO A 476 1.72 3.39 -54.49
C PRO A 476 1.62 4.87 -54.82
N ALA A 477 2.61 5.39 -55.55
CA ALA A 477 2.48 6.67 -56.21
C ALA A 477 1.42 6.47 -57.29
N ASP A 478 0.17 6.78 -56.95
CA ASP A 478 -0.82 6.99 -58.00
C ASP A 478 -0.30 8.10 -58.89
N PRO A 479 -0.18 7.85 -60.22
CA PRO A 479 0.27 8.88 -61.15
C PRO A 479 -0.78 9.99 -61.13
N VAL A 480 -0.39 11.16 -60.64
CA VAL A 480 -1.20 12.39 -60.77
C VAL A 480 -1.39 12.68 -62.27
N LYS A 481 -2.54 12.34 -62.80
CA LYS A 481 -2.97 12.85 -64.11
C LYS A 481 -3.20 14.35 -63.98
N PRO A 482 -2.66 15.18 -64.89
CA PRO A 482 -2.94 16.60 -64.88
C PRO A 482 -4.39 16.87 -65.17
N VAL A 483 -5.12 17.46 -64.22
CA VAL A 483 -6.48 17.94 -64.42
C VAL A 483 -6.45 19.25 -65.17
N ALA A 484 -6.95 19.23 -66.42
CA ALA A 484 -7.20 20.43 -67.24
C ALA A 484 -8.32 21.27 -66.60
N THR A 485 -8.07 22.54 -66.50
CA THR A 485 -8.95 23.61 -66.04
C THR A 485 -10.17 23.77 -66.98
N ALA A 486 -11.37 23.63 -66.49
CA ALA A 486 -12.58 24.22 -67.11
C ALA A 486 -13.64 24.46 -66.04
N ALA A 487 -14.02 25.72 -65.85
CA ALA A 487 -15.23 26.17 -65.12
C ALA A 487 -16.33 26.51 -66.16
N PRO A 488 -17.56 26.90 -65.76
CA PRO A 488 -18.52 26.25 -64.84
C PRO A 488 -19.90 26.02 -65.57
N ALA A 489 -20.73 25.16 -65.06
CA ALA A 489 -22.18 25.24 -65.25
C ALA A 489 -22.96 24.51 -64.15
N ILE A 490 -23.88 25.21 -63.50
CA ILE A 490 -24.91 24.68 -62.60
C ILE A 490 -26.09 24.22 -63.46
N PRO A 491 -26.79 23.06 -63.24
CA PRO A 491 -28.00 23.11 -62.46
C PRO A 491 -28.37 21.86 -61.59
N ALA A 492 -29.05 22.20 -60.47
CA ALA A 492 -30.14 21.46 -59.80
C ALA A 492 -30.11 19.96 -59.54
N THR A 493 -30.11 19.64 -58.20
CA THR A 493 -30.55 18.52 -57.36
C THR A 493 -31.26 17.33 -57.98
N PRO A 494 -31.05 16.08 -57.45
CA PRO A 494 -31.90 15.62 -56.36
C PRO A 494 -31.14 14.93 -55.19
N VAL A 495 -31.85 14.94 -54.07
CA VAL A 495 -31.62 14.35 -52.77
C VAL A 495 -31.11 12.91 -52.83
N VAL A 496 -29.92 12.65 -52.23
CA VAL A 496 -29.50 11.32 -51.79
C VAL A 496 -28.89 11.44 -50.39
N ALA A 497 -29.25 10.51 -49.53
CA ALA A 497 -28.99 10.40 -48.12
C ALA A 497 -27.53 10.69 -47.69
N ALA A 498 -27.38 11.53 -46.68
CA ALA A 498 -26.12 11.84 -46.03
C ALA A 498 -25.57 10.60 -45.31
N LEU A 499 -24.44 10.09 -45.75
CA LEU A 499 -23.57 9.23 -44.98
C LEU A 499 -22.91 10.08 -43.87
N ALA A 500 -23.24 9.77 -42.62
CA ALA A 500 -22.75 10.47 -41.45
C ALA A 500 -21.23 10.42 -41.35
N SER A 501 -20.61 11.56 -41.19
CA SER A 501 -19.17 11.73 -40.91
C SER A 501 -18.77 11.09 -39.57
N PRO A 502 -17.55 10.53 -39.41
CA PRO A 502 -17.13 9.81 -38.22
C PRO A 502 -17.01 10.67 -36.94
N ALA A 503 -17.08 11.98 -37.04
CA ALA A 503 -16.99 12.89 -35.89
C ALA A 503 -18.22 12.87 -34.96
N ASN A 504 -19.41 12.48 -35.48
CA ASN A 504 -20.67 12.53 -34.70
C ASN A 504 -20.92 11.29 -33.82
N SER A 505 -20.10 10.23 -33.91
CA SER A 505 -20.35 9.00 -33.16
C SER A 505 -19.99 9.13 -31.67
N CYS A 506 -18.99 9.93 -31.32
CA CYS A 506 -18.55 10.10 -29.93
C CYS A 506 -19.47 11.04 -29.11
N GLU A 507 -20.15 11.97 -29.76
CA GLU A 507 -21.15 12.84 -29.10
C GLU A 507 -22.38 12.09 -28.59
N GLN A 508 -22.60 10.87 -29.09
CA GLN A 508 -23.72 10.03 -28.67
C GLN A 508 -23.46 9.24 -27.38
N LEU A 509 -22.19 9.12 -26.91
CA LEU A 509 -21.82 8.32 -25.75
C LEU A 509 -22.57 8.70 -24.45
N PRO A 510 -22.77 9.97 -24.09
CA PRO A 510 -23.56 10.34 -22.93
C PRO A 510 -24.98 9.81 -23.02
N LYS A 511 -25.64 9.93 -24.20
CA LYS A 511 -27.02 9.43 -24.43
C LYS A 511 -27.11 7.91 -24.32
N VAL A 512 -26.06 7.18 -24.71
CA VAL A 512 -26.02 5.71 -24.60
C VAL A 512 -25.94 5.29 -23.13
N VAL A 513 -25.09 5.96 -22.35
CA VAL A 513 -24.95 5.70 -20.91
C VAL A 513 -26.24 6.10 -20.16
N ASP A 514 -26.84 7.23 -20.50
CA ASP A 514 -28.12 7.67 -19.94
C ASP A 514 -29.24 6.67 -20.26
N GLY A 515 -29.29 6.14 -21.48
CA GLY A 515 -30.26 5.12 -21.89
C GLY A 515 -30.11 3.80 -21.12
N TRP A 516 -28.87 3.38 -20.83
CA TRP A 516 -28.56 2.23 -19.99
C TRP A 516 -28.97 2.46 -18.53
N LEU A 517 -28.70 3.65 -17.98
CA LEU A 517 -29.10 4.08 -16.65
C LEU A 517 -30.64 4.12 -16.50
N ASP A 518 -31.33 4.73 -17.47
CA ASP A 518 -32.79 4.81 -17.50
C ASP A 518 -33.47 3.42 -17.52
N ALA A 519 -32.91 2.48 -18.30
CA ALA A 519 -33.41 1.09 -18.33
C ALA A 519 -33.26 0.43 -16.94
N TRP A 520 -32.20 0.69 -16.21
CA TRP A 520 -32.02 0.15 -14.86
C TRP A 520 -32.99 0.78 -13.84
N ASN A 521 -33.11 2.12 -13.83
CA ASN A 521 -34.04 2.85 -12.96
C ASN A 521 -35.51 2.48 -13.19
N ARG A 522 -35.89 2.21 -14.44
CA ARG A 522 -37.25 1.74 -14.82
C ARG A 522 -37.46 0.25 -14.66
N LYS A 523 -36.43 -0.49 -14.24
CA LYS A 523 -36.48 -1.96 -14.11
C LYS A 523 -36.78 -2.69 -15.42
N ASP A 524 -36.45 -2.07 -16.54
CA ASP A 524 -36.60 -2.67 -17.88
C ASP A 524 -35.38 -3.58 -18.14
N VAL A 525 -35.53 -4.85 -17.73
CA VAL A 525 -34.48 -5.87 -17.83
C VAL A 525 -34.08 -6.11 -19.28
N ALA A 526 -35.04 -6.13 -20.21
CA ALA A 526 -34.78 -6.41 -21.62
C ALA A 526 -33.92 -5.29 -22.24
N ARG A 527 -34.28 -4.04 -22.01
CA ARG A 527 -33.56 -2.87 -22.49
C ARG A 527 -32.17 -2.74 -21.81
N TYR A 528 -32.10 -3.05 -20.51
CA TYR A 528 -30.83 -3.05 -19.75
C TYR A 528 -29.85 -4.08 -20.31
N LEU A 529 -30.26 -5.35 -20.46
CA LEU A 529 -29.41 -6.41 -21.02
C LEU A 529 -29.10 -6.17 -22.50
N GLY A 530 -30.04 -5.56 -23.24
CA GLY A 530 -29.86 -5.18 -24.63
C GLY A 530 -28.77 -4.11 -24.88
N ALA A 531 -28.34 -3.39 -23.86
CA ALA A 531 -27.20 -2.44 -23.95
C ALA A 531 -25.86 -3.16 -24.05
N TYR A 532 -25.77 -4.44 -23.70
CA TYR A 532 -24.53 -5.21 -23.71
C TYR A 532 -24.35 -5.95 -25.05
N SER A 533 -23.09 -5.96 -25.51
CA SER A 533 -22.69 -6.69 -26.72
C SER A 533 -22.81 -8.21 -26.53
N SER A 534 -22.97 -8.96 -27.61
CA SER A 534 -22.84 -10.42 -27.62
C SER A 534 -21.43 -10.86 -27.17
N SER A 535 -20.41 -10.03 -27.43
CA SER A 535 -19.01 -10.22 -27.02
C SER A 535 -18.70 -9.76 -25.59
N PHE A 536 -19.69 -9.33 -24.80
CA PHE A 536 -19.47 -8.86 -23.43
C PHE A 536 -18.86 -9.94 -22.54
N VAL A 537 -17.77 -9.58 -21.84
CA VAL A 537 -17.06 -10.45 -20.91
C VAL A 537 -17.39 -10.04 -19.48
N PRO A 538 -18.12 -10.88 -18.71
CA PRO A 538 -18.38 -10.61 -17.30
C PRO A 538 -17.10 -10.60 -16.46
N ALA A 539 -17.07 -9.75 -15.41
CA ALA A 539 -15.97 -9.74 -14.47
C ALA A 539 -15.89 -11.03 -13.64
N LYS A 540 -14.71 -11.33 -13.09
CA LYS A 540 -14.46 -12.47 -12.20
C LYS A 540 -14.65 -13.87 -12.84
N GLY A 541 -14.52 -13.99 -14.15
CA GLY A 541 -14.63 -15.29 -14.84
C GLY A 541 -16.03 -15.93 -14.81
N MET A 542 -17.06 -15.14 -14.51
CA MET A 542 -18.46 -15.61 -14.49
C MET A 542 -18.94 -15.92 -15.90
N ASP A 543 -19.70 -17.00 -16.07
CA ASP A 543 -20.39 -17.30 -17.34
C ASP A 543 -21.46 -16.26 -17.67
N ARG A 544 -21.67 -16.00 -18.96
CA ARG A 544 -22.64 -15.01 -19.47
C ARG A 544 -24.05 -15.26 -18.95
N LYS A 545 -24.52 -16.52 -18.97
CA LYS A 545 -25.86 -16.88 -18.50
C LYS A 545 -26.04 -16.65 -16.99
N GLN A 546 -25.04 -16.97 -16.21
CA GLN A 546 -25.04 -16.73 -14.77
C GLN A 546 -25.06 -15.23 -14.45
N TRP A 547 -24.29 -14.44 -15.21
CA TRP A 547 -24.27 -12.99 -15.09
C TRP A 547 -25.63 -12.37 -15.45
N GLU A 548 -26.26 -12.79 -16.55
CA GLU A 548 -27.58 -12.33 -16.97
C GLU A 548 -28.64 -12.66 -15.92
N ALA A 549 -28.65 -13.87 -15.37
CA ALA A 549 -29.56 -14.27 -14.30
C ALA A 549 -29.39 -13.41 -13.04
N MET A 550 -28.14 -13.17 -12.63
CA MET A 550 -27.84 -12.31 -11.51
C MET A 550 -28.25 -10.85 -11.76
N ARG A 551 -28.00 -10.30 -12.96
CA ARG A 551 -28.40 -8.93 -13.32
C ARG A 551 -29.90 -8.79 -13.40
N THR A 552 -30.62 -9.77 -13.98
CA THR A 552 -32.06 -9.82 -13.98
C THR A 552 -32.65 -9.73 -12.57
N SER A 553 -32.16 -10.55 -11.65
CA SER A 553 -32.57 -10.52 -10.24
C SER A 553 -32.32 -9.16 -9.56
N ARG A 554 -31.22 -8.49 -9.91
CA ARG A 554 -30.88 -7.18 -9.33
C ARG A 554 -31.70 -6.04 -9.90
N VAL A 555 -31.90 -6.01 -11.21
CA VAL A 555 -32.67 -4.97 -11.90
C VAL A 555 -34.17 -5.09 -11.55
N SER A 556 -34.70 -6.31 -11.44
CA SER A 556 -36.12 -6.57 -11.12
C SER A 556 -36.44 -6.52 -9.63
N LYS A 557 -35.45 -6.23 -8.73
CA LYS A 557 -35.67 -6.20 -7.30
C LYS A 557 -36.80 -5.24 -6.90
N GLN A 558 -37.71 -5.71 -6.04
CA GLN A 558 -38.81 -4.89 -5.49
C GLN A 558 -38.29 -3.79 -4.57
N GLY A 559 -38.91 -2.62 -4.56
CA GLY A 559 -38.55 -1.45 -3.78
C GLY A 559 -38.01 -0.30 -4.64
N ASP A 560 -37.94 0.91 -4.09
CA ASP A 560 -37.40 2.07 -4.80
C ASP A 560 -35.89 1.97 -4.90
N ILE A 561 -35.41 1.81 -6.15
CA ILE A 561 -33.99 1.83 -6.48
C ILE A 561 -33.76 3.12 -7.27
N GLN A 562 -32.82 3.93 -6.83
CA GLN A 562 -32.35 5.12 -7.53
C GLN A 562 -30.89 4.95 -7.85
N ILE A 563 -30.55 5.06 -9.15
CA ILE A 563 -29.17 5.06 -9.60
C ILE A 563 -28.92 6.39 -10.30
N ALA A 564 -27.89 7.09 -9.86
CA ALA A 564 -27.42 8.33 -10.44
C ALA A 564 -25.99 8.17 -10.94
N ILE A 565 -25.64 8.90 -11.98
CA ILE A 565 -24.27 8.97 -12.52
C ILE A 565 -23.81 10.41 -12.44
N SER A 566 -22.58 10.58 -11.98
CA SER A 566 -21.88 11.86 -11.95
C SER A 566 -20.47 11.73 -12.54
N LYS A 567 -19.88 12.85 -12.96
CA LYS A 567 -18.51 12.91 -13.51
C LYS A 567 -18.30 12.01 -14.74
N LEU A 568 -19.27 12.00 -15.66
CA LEU A 568 -19.16 11.26 -16.91
C LEU A 568 -18.07 11.89 -17.79
N VAL A 569 -16.98 11.15 -18.04
CA VAL A 569 -15.86 11.61 -18.86
C VAL A 569 -15.50 10.54 -19.89
N PRO A 570 -15.48 10.84 -21.19
CA PRO A 570 -14.93 9.93 -22.18
C PRO A 570 -13.41 9.87 -22.00
N VAL A 571 -12.89 8.67 -21.71
CA VAL A 571 -11.44 8.40 -21.53
C VAL A 571 -10.78 8.23 -22.90
N ARG A 572 -11.47 7.51 -23.78
CA ARG A 572 -11.04 7.26 -25.17
C ARG A 572 -12.29 7.12 -26.05
N CYS A 573 -12.21 7.64 -27.27
CA CYS A 573 -13.26 7.40 -28.26
C CYS A 573 -12.68 7.44 -29.67
N ASP A 574 -12.97 6.41 -30.44
CA ASP A 574 -12.72 6.34 -31.88
C ASP A 574 -13.98 5.81 -32.61
N ALA A 575 -13.92 5.68 -33.93
CA ALA A 575 -15.08 5.27 -34.74
C ALA A 575 -15.63 3.85 -34.39
N LYS A 576 -14.82 2.99 -33.77
CA LYS A 576 -15.16 1.59 -33.49
C LYS A 576 -15.23 1.26 -32.01
N SER A 577 -14.50 1.97 -31.15
CA SER A 577 -14.39 1.70 -29.72
C SER A 577 -14.42 2.96 -28.88
N ALA A 578 -14.95 2.86 -27.66
CA ALA A 578 -14.94 3.96 -26.71
C ALA A 578 -14.79 3.43 -25.28
N GLU A 579 -14.21 4.26 -24.41
CA GLU A 579 -14.17 4.03 -22.95
C GLU A 579 -14.70 5.27 -22.24
N VAL A 580 -15.63 5.06 -21.31
CA VAL A 580 -16.30 6.14 -20.55
C VAL A 580 -16.17 5.85 -19.07
N ALA A 581 -15.60 6.79 -18.31
CA ALA A 581 -15.49 6.73 -16.86
C ALA A 581 -16.55 7.60 -16.19
N PHE A 582 -17.11 7.12 -15.06
CA PHE A 582 -18.09 7.86 -14.26
C PHE A 582 -18.16 7.34 -12.83
N SER A 583 -18.69 8.16 -11.94
CA SER A 583 -19.08 7.77 -10.58
C SER A 583 -20.56 7.40 -10.55
N GLN A 584 -20.88 6.19 -10.11
CA GLN A 584 -22.26 5.69 -9.96
C GLN A 584 -22.64 5.67 -8.50
N GLU A 585 -23.75 6.32 -8.17
CA GLU A 585 -24.40 6.25 -6.87
C GLU A 585 -25.59 5.30 -6.96
N TYR A 586 -25.64 4.32 -6.07
CA TYR A 586 -26.76 3.39 -5.92
C TYR A 586 -27.45 3.67 -4.59
N GLY A 587 -28.75 3.90 -4.62
CA GLY A 587 -29.60 4.09 -3.45
C GLY A 587 -30.79 3.10 -3.47
N SER A 588 -31.05 2.48 -2.32
CA SER A 588 -32.26 1.69 -2.05
C SER A 588 -32.68 1.89 -0.59
N ALA A 589 -33.87 1.45 -0.20
CA ALA A 589 -34.35 1.58 1.19
C ALA A 589 -33.32 1.01 2.19
N GLY A 590 -32.61 1.89 2.91
CA GLY A 590 -31.62 1.54 3.93
C GLY A 590 -30.20 1.25 3.44
N TYR A 591 -29.91 1.39 2.12
CA TYR A 591 -28.55 1.17 1.60
C TYR A 591 -28.18 2.21 0.53
N LYS A 592 -27.01 2.83 0.68
CA LYS A 592 -26.39 3.69 -0.32
C LYS A 592 -24.96 3.24 -0.57
N ASP A 593 -24.53 3.27 -1.84
CA ASP A 593 -23.17 2.94 -2.25
C ASP A 593 -22.73 3.82 -3.41
N THR A 594 -21.45 4.12 -3.47
CA THR A 594 -20.84 4.91 -4.54
C THR A 594 -19.64 4.15 -5.09
N VAL A 595 -19.63 3.94 -6.39
CA VAL A 595 -18.56 3.21 -7.09
C VAL A 595 -18.12 3.95 -8.33
N ASP A 596 -16.81 4.01 -8.56
CA ASP A 596 -16.26 4.53 -9.82
C ASP A 596 -16.13 3.39 -10.84
N LYS A 597 -16.65 3.62 -12.04
CA LYS A 597 -16.72 2.62 -13.10
C LYS A 597 -16.17 3.14 -14.43
N VAL A 598 -15.65 2.19 -15.20
CA VAL A 598 -15.31 2.38 -16.61
C VAL A 598 -16.12 1.38 -17.45
N LEU A 599 -16.84 1.89 -18.44
CA LEU A 599 -17.48 1.08 -19.48
C LEU A 599 -16.65 1.14 -20.75
N ALA A 600 -16.28 -0.02 -21.28
CA ALA A 600 -15.76 -0.15 -22.62
C ALA A 600 -16.92 -0.47 -23.58
N LEU A 601 -17.02 0.28 -24.66
CA LEU A 601 -18.08 0.19 -25.64
C LEU A 601 -17.50 -0.07 -27.04
N GLU A 602 -18.25 -0.77 -27.86
CA GLU A 602 -17.96 -1.04 -29.27
C GLU A 602 -19.11 -0.55 -30.14
N ASN A 603 -18.77 0.11 -31.23
CA ASN A 603 -19.78 0.57 -32.21
C ASN A 603 -20.10 -0.57 -33.18
N GLN A 604 -21.29 -1.12 -33.06
CA GLN A 604 -21.85 -2.18 -33.94
C GLN A 604 -22.86 -1.56 -34.90
N GLN A 605 -22.44 -1.25 -36.11
CA GLN A 605 -23.29 -0.69 -37.17
C GLN A 605 -24.02 0.63 -36.77
N GLY A 606 -23.32 1.51 -36.06
CA GLY A 606 -23.88 2.80 -35.61
C GLY A 606 -24.52 2.75 -34.20
N VAL A 607 -24.59 1.58 -33.56
CA VAL A 607 -25.12 1.40 -32.21
C VAL A 607 -24.00 1.04 -31.25
N TRP A 608 -23.82 1.83 -30.20
CA TRP A 608 -22.82 1.56 -29.16
C TRP A 608 -23.32 0.48 -28.19
N LYS A 609 -22.52 -0.57 -27.98
CA LYS A 609 -22.78 -1.69 -27.07
C LYS A 609 -21.68 -1.87 -26.07
N ILE A 610 -22.01 -2.18 -24.81
CA ILE A 610 -21.06 -2.40 -23.73
C ILE A 610 -20.38 -3.76 -23.91
N THR A 611 -19.05 -3.77 -23.97
CA THR A 611 -18.21 -4.99 -24.08
C THR A 611 -17.53 -5.36 -22.76
N ARG A 612 -17.33 -4.39 -21.86
CA ARG A 612 -16.73 -4.63 -20.54
C ARG A 612 -17.22 -3.58 -19.54
N GLU A 613 -17.43 -4.01 -18.30
CA GLU A 613 -17.72 -3.16 -17.14
C GLU A 613 -16.64 -3.40 -16.07
N THR A 614 -15.89 -2.36 -15.68
CA THR A 614 -14.82 -2.42 -14.70
C THR A 614 -15.11 -1.46 -13.56
N VAL A 615 -15.01 -1.92 -12.30
CA VAL A 615 -15.07 -1.08 -11.10
C VAL A 615 -13.65 -0.70 -10.74
N THR A 616 -13.35 0.59 -10.71
CA THR A 616 -12.00 1.14 -10.42
C THR A 616 -11.84 1.56 -8.97
N LYS A 617 -12.94 1.94 -8.30
CA LYS A 617 -12.95 2.30 -6.87
C LYS A 617 -14.29 1.91 -6.26
N GLY A 618 -14.28 1.38 -5.04
CA GLY A 618 -15.46 0.87 -4.35
C GLY A 618 -15.54 -0.66 -4.36
N ARG A 619 -16.59 -1.24 -3.77
CA ARG A 619 -16.79 -2.71 -3.77
C ARG A 619 -17.46 -3.15 -5.07
N SER A 620 -16.82 -4.04 -5.80
CA SER A 620 -17.45 -4.74 -6.94
C SER A 620 -18.30 -5.88 -6.39
N TYR A 621 -19.60 -5.76 -6.52
CA TYR A 621 -20.57 -6.81 -6.17
C TYR A 621 -20.81 -7.77 -7.34
#